data_8f11bfaa69b4c56ac0a7d5794d299ea3
#
_entry.id   8f11bfaa69b4c56ac0a7d5794d299ea3
#
_cell.length_a   1.000
_cell.length_b   1.000
_cell.length_c   1.000
_cell.angle_alpha   90.00
_cell.angle_beta   90.00
_cell.angle_gamma   90.00
#
_symmetry.space_group_name_H-M   'P 1'
#
loop_
_entity.id
_entity.type
_entity.pdbx_description
1 polymer ?
#
loop_
_entity_poly.entity_id
_entity_poly.type
_entity_poly.pdbx_seq_one_letter_code
_entity_poly.pdbx_strand_id
1 'polypeptide(L)'
;MLLQFFRTAFSNSRIDFMKLHKSTILLSFICMALSLIFVATKGLNLGIDFAGGILMEVKIEKESQKESQIVEIKELRSLVSQYAKDVQVQNIDEKNFLIRVAKSDDNQQELIQKLQESISQKYSNIEYRKIDFVGPQVGSALIKNGIIALILSFASIMIYIWIRFDWQFGVGGIFALLHDAILTIGFFAITQLEFNLTSIASILTIIGYSINDSVVIYDRIRENIKKDPKNSLKNLINSSTNSTLSRTVLTAGTTLFSLIALIIFGGEALKSFSIATFFGIAIGTYSSMYISAPILLYFDPRSGKTK
;
A
#
# COMPACT_ATOMS: atom_id res chain seq x y z
N MET A 1 19.62 -20.51 -14.94
CA MET A 1 19.57 -19.93 -16.30
C MET A 1 18.79 -18.59 -16.31
N LEU A 2 17.53 -18.51 -15.85
CA LEU A 2 16.74 -17.27 -15.80
C LEU A 2 17.40 -16.17 -14.95
N LEU A 3 17.87 -16.45 -13.76
CA LEU A 3 18.57 -15.49 -12.88
C LEU A 3 19.87 -14.94 -13.48
N GLN A 4 20.61 -15.76 -14.24
CA GLN A 4 21.80 -15.30 -14.96
C GLN A 4 21.42 -14.40 -16.13
N PHE A 5 20.33 -14.70 -16.83
CA PHE A 5 19.81 -13.87 -17.92
C PHE A 5 19.41 -12.48 -17.43
N PHE A 6 18.65 -12.38 -16.34
CA PHE A 6 18.29 -11.08 -15.75
C PHE A 6 19.52 -10.33 -15.23
N ARG A 7 20.47 -11.02 -14.61
CA ARG A 7 21.71 -10.41 -14.14
C ARG A 7 22.55 -9.84 -15.27
N THR A 8 22.63 -10.52 -16.41
CA THR A 8 23.38 -10.06 -17.60
C THR A 8 22.62 -9.01 -18.39
N ALA A 9 21.30 -9.09 -18.48
CA ALA A 9 20.48 -8.15 -19.23
C ALA A 9 20.58 -6.71 -18.67
N PHE A 10 20.69 -6.55 -17.35
CA PHE A 10 20.77 -5.23 -16.70
C PHE A 10 22.19 -4.83 -16.24
N SER A 11 23.18 -5.74 -16.27
CA SER A 11 24.55 -5.44 -15.84
C SER A 11 25.29 -4.43 -16.74
N ASN A 12 24.86 -4.31 -18.00
CA ASN A 12 25.42 -3.40 -19.00
C ASN A 12 24.48 -2.24 -19.37
N SER A 13 23.46 -1.98 -18.55
CA SER A 13 22.55 -0.87 -18.83
C SER A 13 23.29 0.48 -18.78
N ARG A 14 23.02 1.34 -19.75
CA ARG A 14 23.53 2.72 -19.83
C ARG A 14 22.37 3.70 -19.95
N ILE A 15 21.39 3.55 -19.06
CA ILE A 15 20.20 4.40 -19.05
C ILE A 15 20.58 5.76 -18.45
N ASP A 16 20.26 6.85 -19.13
CA ASP A 16 20.46 8.20 -18.58
C ASP A 16 19.25 8.62 -17.74
N PHE A 17 19.18 8.12 -16.49
CA PHE A 17 18.14 8.45 -15.52
C PHE A 17 18.07 9.97 -15.25
N MET A 18 19.24 10.62 -15.25
CA MET A 18 19.35 12.04 -14.93
C MET A 18 18.94 12.97 -16.08
N LYS A 19 18.72 12.44 -17.29
CA LYS A 19 18.20 13.24 -18.41
C LYS A 19 16.77 13.69 -18.15
N LEU A 20 15.95 12.81 -17.59
CA LEU A 20 14.52 13.04 -17.37
C LEU A 20 14.17 13.52 -15.97
N HIS A 21 15.15 13.73 -15.07
CA HIS A 21 14.90 14.00 -13.64
C HIS A 21 13.90 15.14 -13.37
N LYS A 22 13.96 16.24 -14.17
CA LYS A 22 13.01 17.37 -13.99
C LYS A 22 11.57 16.98 -14.32
N SER A 23 11.39 16.24 -15.43
CA SER A 23 10.06 15.80 -15.87
C SER A 23 9.51 14.72 -14.93
N THR A 24 10.32 13.81 -14.44
CA THR A 24 9.90 12.76 -13.51
C THR A 24 9.55 13.33 -12.13
N ILE A 25 10.32 14.28 -11.61
CA ILE A 25 10.01 14.98 -10.37
C ILE A 25 8.71 15.79 -10.53
N LEU A 26 8.53 16.54 -11.64
CA LEU A 26 7.32 17.28 -11.90
C LEU A 26 6.09 16.36 -11.98
N LEU A 27 6.19 15.24 -12.72
CA LEU A 27 5.14 14.23 -12.81
C LEU A 27 4.77 13.69 -11.42
N SER A 28 5.78 13.39 -10.60
CA SER A 28 5.58 12.91 -9.23
C SER A 28 4.82 13.93 -8.36
N PHE A 29 5.17 15.22 -8.45
CA PHE A 29 4.43 16.27 -7.75
C PHE A 29 2.98 16.38 -8.23
N ILE A 30 2.73 16.27 -9.53
CA ILE A 30 1.36 16.25 -10.07
C ILE A 30 0.59 15.04 -9.54
N CYS A 31 1.19 13.85 -9.56
CA CYS A 31 0.55 12.63 -9.04
C CYS A 31 0.26 12.75 -7.53
N MET A 32 1.18 13.31 -6.74
CA MET A 32 0.96 13.57 -5.31
C MET A 32 -0.21 14.55 -5.10
N ALA A 33 -0.25 15.66 -5.85
CA ALA A 33 -1.33 16.63 -5.75
C ALA A 33 -2.69 16.01 -6.13
N LEU A 34 -2.75 15.22 -7.20
CA LEU A 34 -3.94 14.49 -7.59
C LEU A 34 -4.35 13.47 -6.51
N SER A 35 -3.41 12.75 -5.93
CA SER A 35 -3.69 11.82 -4.82
C SER A 35 -4.33 12.54 -3.63
N LEU A 36 -3.79 13.69 -3.23
CA LEU A 36 -4.35 14.49 -2.14
C LEU A 36 -5.75 15.02 -2.47
N ILE A 37 -5.99 15.45 -3.72
CA ILE A 37 -7.30 15.88 -4.19
C ILE A 37 -8.30 14.72 -4.12
N PHE A 38 -7.93 13.51 -4.58
CA PHE A 38 -8.81 12.35 -4.48
C PHE A 38 -9.12 11.97 -3.03
N VAL A 39 -8.13 12.03 -2.15
CA VAL A 39 -8.35 11.80 -0.71
C VAL A 39 -9.31 12.84 -0.12
N ALA A 40 -9.18 14.11 -0.50
CA ALA A 40 -10.03 15.18 0.00
C ALA A 40 -11.46 15.14 -0.56
N THR A 41 -11.64 14.76 -1.83
CA THR A 41 -12.94 14.80 -2.52
C THR A 41 -13.73 13.51 -2.40
N LYS A 42 -13.07 12.35 -2.53
CA LYS A 42 -13.71 11.04 -2.53
C LYS A 42 -13.60 10.33 -1.18
N GLY A 43 -12.58 10.69 -0.37
CA GLY A 43 -12.28 10.06 0.90
C GLY A 43 -11.70 8.65 0.76
N LEU A 44 -11.47 8.01 1.90
CA LEU A 44 -11.04 6.62 2.00
C LEU A 44 -12.25 5.74 2.35
N ASN A 45 -12.34 4.57 1.77
CA ASN A 45 -13.33 3.55 2.16
C ASN A 45 -12.84 2.86 3.44
N LEU A 46 -13.16 3.45 4.60
CA LEU A 46 -12.70 2.95 5.90
C LEU A 46 -13.34 1.60 6.22
N GLY A 47 -12.51 0.63 6.59
CA GLY A 47 -12.95 -0.65 7.14
C GLY A 47 -13.53 -0.52 8.55
N ILE A 48 -14.11 -1.61 9.06
CA ILE A 48 -14.68 -1.66 10.41
C ILE A 48 -13.66 -1.38 11.51
N ASP A 49 -12.38 -1.65 11.26
CA ASP A 49 -11.28 -1.34 12.19
C ASP A 49 -11.25 0.15 12.56
N PHE A 50 -11.66 1.02 11.65
CA PHE A 50 -11.64 2.48 11.81
C PHE A 50 -13.01 3.09 11.94
N ALA A 51 -13.96 2.65 11.12
CA ALA A 51 -15.34 3.14 11.17
C ALA A 51 -16.13 2.58 12.36
N GLY A 52 -15.70 1.44 12.90
CA GLY A 52 -16.48 0.64 13.82
C GLY A 52 -17.62 -0.10 13.13
N GLY A 53 -18.28 -1.01 13.82
CA GLY A 53 -19.42 -1.75 13.30
C GLY A 53 -19.20 -3.25 13.24
N ILE A 54 -20.07 -3.94 12.49
CA ILE A 54 -20.07 -5.40 12.31
C ILE A 54 -19.71 -5.74 10.88
N LEU A 55 -18.85 -6.72 10.70
CA LEU A 55 -18.51 -7.33 9.42
C LEU A 55 -18.87 -8.81 9.47
N MET A 56 -19.72 -9.26 8.58
CA MET A 56 -20.09 -10.67 8.45
C MET A 56 -19.73 -11.17 7.05
N GLU A 57 -18.91 -12.21 6.96
CA GLU A 57 -18.66 -12.95 5.73
C GLU A 57 -19.56 -14.20 5.74
N VAL A 58 -20.47 -14.27 4.79
CA VAL A 58 -21.51 -15.29 4.74
C VAL A 58 -21.45 -16.00 3.40
N LYS A 59 -21.36 -17.32 3.43
CA LYS A 59 -21.54 -18.17 2.25
C LYS A 59 -22.98 -18.67 2.23
N ILE A 60 -23.69 -18.44 1.12
CA ILE A 60 -25.08 -18.85 0.95
C ILE A 60 -25.17 -19.81 -0.24
N GLU A 61 -25.58 -21.06 0.01
CA GLU A 61 -25.85 -22.05 -1.04
C GLU A 61 -27.36 -22.27 -1.18
N LYS A 62 -27.91 -22.08 -2.37
CA LYS A 62 -29.34 -22.39 -2.64
C LYS A 62 -29.52 -23.85 -3.02
N GLU A 63 -30.50 -24.49 -2.44
CA GLU A 63 -30.85 -25.91 -2.65
C GLU A 63 -31.49 -26.24 -4.02
N SER A 64 -31.84 -25.26 -4.85
CA SER A 64 -32.61 -25.53 -6.09
C SER A 64 -31.71 -25.87 -7.26
N GLN A 65 -31.79 -27.11 -7.73
CA GLN A 65 -31.23 -27.62 -8.99
C GLN A 65 -31.88 -27.04 -10.28
N LYS A 66 -32.84 -26.13 -10.18
CA LYS A 66 -33.49 -25.48 -11.33
C LYS A 66 -33.33 -23.98 -11.24
N GLU A 67 -32.58 -23.47 -12.21
CA GLU A 67 -32.17 -22.06 -12.40
C GLU A 67 -31.24 -21.52 -11.35
N SER A 68 -30.05 -21.13 -11.79
CA SER A 68 -29.04 -20.37 -11.06
C SER A 68 -29.59 -19.00 -10.65
N GLN A 69 -30.51 -18.97 -9.69
CA GLN A 69 -30.90 -17.74 -9.03
C GLN A 69 -29.74 -17.31 -8.15
N ILE A 70 -28.89 -16.45 -8.69
CA ILE A 70 -27.93 -15.67 -7.95
C ILE A 70 -28.66 -14.98 -6.79
N VAL A 71 -28.15 -15.12 -5.57
CA VAL A 71 -28.69 -14.36 -4.43
C VAL A 71 -28.55 -12.90 -4.78
N GLU A 72 -29.64 -12.18 -4.95
CA GLU A 72 -29.58 -10.77 -5.31
C GLU A 72 -29.07 -9.96 -4.13
N ILE A 73 -27.97 -9.23 -4.33
CA ILE A 73 -27.41 -8.30 -3.33
C ILE A 73 -28.47 -7.36 -2.77
N LYS A 74 -29.43 -6.93 -3.62
CA LYS A 74 -30.55 -6.06 -3.23
C LYS A 74 -31.46 -6.73 -2.20
N GLU A 75 -31.72 -8.01 -2.38
CA GLU A 75 -32.58 -8.79 -1.50
C GLU A 75 -31.94 -9.01 -0.13
N LEU A 76 -30.65 -9.40 -0.12
CA LEU A 76 -29.87 -9.55 1.12
C LEU A 76 -29.72 -8.22 1.85
N ARG A 77 -29.46 -7.13 1.10
CA ARG A 77 -29.40 -5.78 1.68
C ARG A 77 -30.73 -5.37 2.29
N SER A 78 -31.86 -5.58 1.60
CA SER A 78 -33.18 -5.21 2.12
C SER A 78 -33.52 -5.96 3.41
N LEU A 79 -33.14 -7.25 3.50
CA LEU A 79 -33.32 -8.06 4.69
C LEU A 79 -32.55 -7.51 5.89
N VAL A 80 -31.25 -7.23 5.70
CA VAL A 80 -30.38 -6.74 6.77
C VAL A 80 -30.72 -5.29 7.16
N SER A 81 -31.16 -4.46 6.20
CA SER A 81 -31.55 -3.05 6.45
C SER A 81 -32.80 -2.90 7.32
N GLN A 82 -33.55 -3.96 7.59
CA GLN A 82 -34.66 -3.94 8.54
C GLN A 82 -34.18 -3.82 10.01
N TYR A 83 -32.97 -4.28 10.29
CA TYR A 83 -32.40 -4.35 11.63
C TYR A 83 -31.31 -3.31 11.89
N ALA A 84 -30.76 -2.72 10.83
CA ALA A 84 -29.66 -1.77 10.97
C ALA A 84 -29.70 -0.67 9.93
N LYS A 85 -29.21 0.52 10.30
CA LYS A 85 -28.99 1.65 9.38
C LYS A 85 -27.61 1.48 8.72
N ASP A 86 -27.45 2.04 7.51
CA ASP A 86 -26.17 2.05 6.78
C ASP A 86 -25.56 0.66 6.55
N VAL A 87 -26.33 -0.21 5.91
CA VAL A 87 -25.90 -1.54 5.52
C VAL A 87 -25.28 -1.53 4.14
N GLN A 88 -24.06 -2.05 4.05
CA GLN A 88 -23.38 -2.32 2.78
C GLN A 88 -23.29 -3.84 2.58
N VAL A 89 -23.75 -4.32 1.42
CA VAL A 89 -23.60 -5.71 1.01
C VAL A 89 -22.79 -5.73 -0.27
N GLN A 90 -21.69 -6.48 -0.25
CA GLN A 90 -20.81 -6.68 -1.39
C GLN A 90 -20.76 -8.17 -1.72
N ASN A 91 -20.66 -8.49 -2.99
CA ASN A 91 -20.43 -9.85 -3.44
C ASN A 91 -18.92 -10.07 -3.57
N ILE A 92 -18.41 -11.12 -2.95
CA ILE A 92 -17.01 -11.55 -3.07
C ILE A 92 -16.89 -12.46 -4.28
N ASP A 93 -17.80 -13.43 -4.39
CA ASP A 93 -17.98 -14.34 -5.51
C ASP A 93 -19.46 -14.78 -5.60
N GLU A 94 -19.79 -15.73 -6.48
CA GLU A 94 -21.18 -16.17 -6.73
C GLU A 94 -21.94 -16.63 -5.47
N LYS A 95 -21.23 -17.06 -4.41
CA LYS A 95 -21.82 -17.64 -3.19
C LYS A 95 -21.42 -16.90 -1.91
N ASN A 96 -20.38 -16.08 -1.94
CA ASN A 96 -19.83 -15.41 -0.76
C ASN A 96 -20.20 -13.93 -0.75
N PHE A 97 -20.79 -13.50 0.36
CA PHE A 97 -21.25 -12.13 0.58
C PHE A 97 -20.54 -11.52 1.79
N LEU A 98 -20.13 -10.28 1.65
CA LEU A 98 -19.62 -9.46 2.73
C LEU A 98 -20.71 -8.47 3.14
N ILE A 99 -21.19 -8.61 4.36
CA ILE A 99 -22.20 -7.74 4.95
C ILE A 99 -21.51 -6.86 5.96
N ARG A 100 -21.57 -5.55 5.75
CA ARG A 100 -21.03 -4.56 6.66
C ARG A 100 -22.17 -3.72 7.21
N VAL A 101 -22.24 -3.65 8.53
CA VAL A 101 -23.25 -2.88 9.26
C VAL A 101 -22.52 -1.78 10.03
N ALA A 102 -22.90 -0.53 9.79
CA ALA A 102 -22.35 0.59 10.52
C ALA A 102 -22.68 0.50 12.01
N LYS A 103 -21.99 1.28 12.81
CA LYS A 103 -22.18 1.37 14.27
C LYS A 103 -23.66 1.48 14.63
N SER A 104 -24.13 0.59 15.52
CA SER A 104 -25.40 0.71 16.22
C SER A 104 -25.12 0.99 17.71
N ASP A 105 -25.95 1.83 18.33
CA ASP A 105 -25.88 2.11 19.79
C ASP A 105 -26.53 0.97 20.62
N ASP A 106 -27.19 0.00 19.97
CA ASP A 106 -27.82 -1.14 20.58
C ASP A 106 -26.82 -2.23 21.00
N ASN A 107 -27.30 -3.19 21.80
CA ASN A 107 -26.52 -4.37 22.17
C ASN A 107 -26.12 -5.17 20.92
N GLN A 108 -24.84 -5.12 20.60
CA GLN A 108 -24.34 -5.59 19.32
C GLN A 108 -24.35 -7.11 19.17
N GLN A 109 -24.25 -7.84 20.29
CA GLN A 109 -24.44 -9.28 20.29
C GLN A 109 -25.87 -9.65 19.89
N GLU A 110 -26.84 -8.90 20.40
CA GLU A 110 -28.25 -9.06 20.05
C GLU A 110 -28.51 -8.72 18.57
N LEU A 111 -27.86 -7.68 18.06
CA LEU A 111 -27.94 -7.32 16.64
C LEU A 111 -27.34 -8.42 15.73
N ILE A 112 -26.16 -8.96 16.08
CA ILE A 112 -25.57 -10.09 15.34
C ILE A 112 -26.51 -11.29 15.34
N GLN A 113 -27.11 -11.64 16.48
CA GLN A 113 -28.06 -12.74 16.56
C GLN A 113 -29.30 -12.50 15.68
N LYS A 114 -29.89 -11.31 15.73
CA LYS A 114 -31.05 -10.93 14.90
C LYS A 114 -30.70 -11.01 13.40
N LEU A 115 -29.52 -10.55 13.01
CA LEU A 115 -29.05 -10.64 11.64
C LEU A 115 -28.87 -12.11 11.19
N GLN A 116 -28.24 -12.93 12.03
CA GLN A 116 -28.07 -14.35 11.76
C GLN A 116 -29.43 -15.08 11.64
N GLU A 117 -30.34 -14.85 12.57
CA GLU A 117 -31.68 -15.43 12.55
C GLU A 117 -32.46 -15.04 11.28
N SER A 118 -32.44 -13.74 10.95
CA SER A 118 -33.15 -13.23 9.76
C SER A 118 -32.60 -13.81 8.46
N ILE A 119 -31.27 -13.94 8.33
CA ILE A 119 -30.65 -14.56 7.16
C ILE A 119 -30.97 -16.06 7.12
N SER A 120 -30.91 -16.76 8.28
CA SER A 120 -31.17 -18.21 8.38
C SER A 120 -32.62 -18.58 8.16
N GLN A 121 -33.58 -17.69 8.45
CA GLN A 121 -35.00 -17.91 8.12
C GLN A 121 -35.28 -17.89 6.62
N LYS A 122 -34.46 -17.12 5.87
CA LYS A 122 -34.70 -16.96 4.43
C LYS A 122 -33.87 -17.90 3.57
N TYR A 123 -32.69 -18.30 4.02
CA TYR A 123 -31.78 -19.18 3.28
C TYR A 123 -31.46 -20.41 4.12
N SER A 124 -31.63 -21.61 3.53
CA SER A 124 -31.53 -22.88 4.26
C SER A 124 -30.11 -23.37 4.48
N ASN A 125 -29.16 -22.97 3.61
CA ASN A 125 -27.78 -23.46 3.64
C ASN A 125 -26.81 -22.29 3.73
N ILE A 126 -26.43 -21.94 4.98
CA ILE A 126 -25.61 -20.77 5.30
C ILE A 126 -24.42 -21.20 6.12
N GLU A 127 -23.24 -20.73 5.71
CA GLU A 127 -21.99 -20.85 6.46
C GLU A 127 -21.49 -19.46 6.80
N TYR A 128 -21.44 -19.11 8.10
CA TYR A 128 -20.81 -17.89 8.59
C TYR A 128 -19.31 -18.12 8.71
N ARG A 129 -18.52 -17.60 7.75
CA ARG A 129 -17.07 -17.79 7.70
C ARG A 129 -16.32 -16.89 8.66
N LYS A 130 -16.85 -15.67 8.81
CA LYS A 130 -16.22 -14.65 9.65
C LYS A 130 -17.28 -13.70 10.19
N ILE A 131 -17.20 -13.37 11.47
CA ILE A 131 -18.01 -12.33 12.10
C ILE A 131 -17.06 -11.52 12.98
N ASP A 132 -16.76 -10.30 12.54
CA ASP A 132 -15.94 -9.36 13.27
C ASP A 132 -16.80 -8.21 13.79
N PHE A 133 -16.41 -7.72 14.95
CA PHE A 133 -17.03 -6.55 15.56
C PHE A 133 -15.96 -5.63 16.12
N VAL A 134 -16.08 -4.34 15.83
CA VAL A 134 -15.22 -3.30 16.38
C VAL A 134 -16.06 -2.19 17.02
N GLY A 135 -15.92 -2.03 18.34
CA GLY A 135 -16.56 -0.94 19.06
C GLY A 135 -15.92 0.41 18.72
N PRO A 136 -16.70 1.51 18.84
CA PRO A 136 -16.24 2.87 18.43
C PRO A 136 -15.00 3.36 19.17
N GLN A 137 -14.87 3.02 20.44
CA GLN A 137 -13.70 3.40 21.24
C GLN A 137 -12.45 2.67 20.76
N VAL A 138 -12.59 1.41 20.36
CA VAL A 138 -11.51 0.59 19.80
C VAL A 138 -11.10 1.15 18.45
N GLY A 139 -12.04 1.45 17.54
CA GLY A 139 -11.75 2.02 16.23
C GLY A 139 -10.96 3.34 16.33
N SER A 140 -11.38 4.26 17.20
CA SER A 140 -10.65 5.52 17.41
C SER A 140 -9.24 5.32 17.97
N ALA A 141 -9.06 4.36 18.88
CA ALA A 141 -7.75 3.98 19.42
C ALA A 141 -6.85 3.38 18.33
N LEU A 142 -7.42 2.54 17.44
CA LEU A 142 -6.69 1.94 16.31
C LEU A 142 -6.22 2.99 15.32
N ILE A 143 -7.04 3.99 14.97
CA ILE A 143 -6.64 5.13 14.13
C ILE A 143 -5.45 5.86 14.76
N LYS A 144 -5.58 6.23 16.03
CA LYS A 144 -4.52 6.94 16.76
C LYS A 144 -3.22 6.16 16.77
N ASN A 145 -3.28 4.88 17.11
CA ASN A 145 -2.11 4.00 17.16
C ASN A 145 -1.49 3.80 15.77
N GLY A 146 -2.31 3.68 14.73
CA GLY A 146 -1.85 3.59 13.34
C GLY A 146 -1.09 4.84 12.89
N ILE A 147 -1.61 6.04 13.20
CA ILE A 147 -0.93 7.31 12.91
C ILE A 147 0.39 7.40 13.68
N ILE A 148 0.40 7.04 14.97
CA ILE A 148 1.62 7.03 15.79
C ILE A 148 2.64 6.06 15.20
N ALA A 149 2.25 4.86 14.79
CA ALA A 149 3.12 3.88 14.17
C ALA A 149 3.76 4.42 12.87
N LEU A 150 2.98 5.09 12.01
CA LEU A 150 3.51 5.74 10.81
C LEU A 150 4.54 6.83 11.16
N ILE A 151 4.21 7.73 12.08
CA ILE A 151 5.12 8.81 12.50
C ILE A 151 6.43 8.26 13.08
N LEU A 152 6.32 7.27 13.98
CA LEU A 152 7.49 6.63 14.59
C LEU A 152 8.35 5.89 13.55
N SER A 153 7.72 5.23 12.58
CA SER A 153 8.43 4.57 11.49
C SER A 153 9.21 5.58 10.64
N PHE A 154 8.58 6.69 10.22
CA PHE A 154 9.27 7.76 9.50
C PHE A 154 10.41 8.35 10.32
N ALA A 155 10.19 8.66 11.59
CA ALA A 155 11.22 9.21 12.48
C ALA A 155 12.41 8.25 12.63
N SER A 156 12.15 6.97 12.84
CA SER A 156 13.19 5.95 12.99
C SER A 156 14.03 5.79 11.73
N ILE A 157 13.40 5.80 10.56
CA ILE A 157 14.10 5.73 9.27
C ILE A 157 14.94 7.01 9.04
N MET A 158 14.39 8.19 9.37
CA MET A 158 15.14 9.44 9.29
C MET A 158 16.40 9.43 10.16
N ILE A 159 16.25 9.00 11.41
CA ILE A 159 17.38 8.88 12.35
C ILE A 159 18.42 7.90 11.80
N TYR A 160 18.00 6.74 11.29
CA TYR A 160 18.88 5.77 10.66
C TYR A 160 19.66 6.37 9.49
N ILE A 161 18.99 7.09 8.57
CA ILE A 161 19.66 7.70 7.42
C ILE A 161 20.66 8.77 7.87
N TRP A 162 20.31 9.61 8.85
CA TRP A 162 21.22 10.66 9.36
C TRP A 162 22.45 10.10 10.07
N ILE A 163 22.30 8.99 10.77
CA ILE A 163 23.45 8.32 11.40
C ILE A 163 24.35 7.66 10.33
N ARG A 164 23.74 7.09 9.28
CA ARG A 164 24.42 6.27 8.29
C ARG A 164 25.01 7.10 7.13
N PHE A 165 24.37 8.23 6.79
CA PHE A 165 24.67 9.06 5.63
C PHE A 165 24.74 10.55 6.01
N ASP A 166 25.29 11.37 5.09
CA ASP A 166 25.22 12.82 5.20
C ASP A 166 23.76 13.30 5.03
N TRP A 167 23.41 14.46 5.59
CA TRP A 167 22.03 14.97 5.64
C TRP A 167 21.35 15.11 4.26
N GLN A 168 22.14 15.36 3.21
CA GLN A 168 21.62 15.49 1.83
C GLN A 168 20.93 14.21 1.36
N PHE A 169 21.50 13.05 1.70
CA PHE A 169 20.88 11.76 1.42
C PHE A 169 19.58 11.58 2.21
N GLY A 170 19.54 12.10 3.44
CA GLY A 170 18.34 12.12 4.26
C GLY A 170 17.20 12.88 3.59
N VAL A 171 17.47 14.05 3.03
CA VAL A 171 16.47 14.84 2.29
C VAL A 171 15.90 14.03 1.12
N GLY A 172 16.77 13.42 0.30
CA GLY A 172 16.32 12.59 -0.84
C GLY A 172 15.45 11.42 -0.41
N GLY A 173 15.84 10.73 0.67
CA GLY A 173 15.09 9.61 1.22
C GLY A 173 13.71 10.02 1.75
N ILE A 174 13.63 11.12 2.50
CA ILE A 174 12.35 11.64 3.02
C ILE A 174 11.38 11.97 1.88
N PHE A 175 11.85 12.70 0.86
CA PHE A 175 10.99 13.04 -0.28
C PHE A 175 10.46 11.79 -1.00
N ALA A 176 11.30 10.77 -1.19
CA ALA A 176 10.85 9.51 -1.79
C ALA A 176 9.82 8.79 -0.91
N LEU A 177 10.06 8.68 0.40
CA LEU A 177 9.13 8.02 1.32
C LEU A 177 7.79 8.74 1.43
N LEU A 178 7.79 10.07 1.50
CA LEU A 178 6.57 10.87 1.50
C LEU A 178 5.79 10.69 0.19
N HIS A 179 6.49 10.72 -0.95
CA HIS A 179 5.90 10.45 -2.25
C HIS A 179 5.20 9.08 -2.26
N ASP A 180 5.90 8.02 -1.84
CA ASP A 180 5.37 6.66 -1.88
C ASP A 180 4.15 6.48 -0.95
N ALA A 181 4.20 7.07 0.25
CA ALA A 181 3.09 7.04 1.19
C ALA A 181 1.86 7.81 0.65
N ILE A 182 2.06 9.03 0.11
CA ILE A 182 0.97 9.85 -0.43
C ILE A 182 0.32 9.16 -1.64
N LEU A 183 1.11 8.61 -2.56
CA LEU A 183 0.58 7.89 -3.71
C LEU A 183 -0.16 6.62 -3.30
N THR A 184 0.32 5.90 -2.29
CA THR A 184 -0.35 4.70 -1.77
C THR A 184 -1.70 5.06 -1.13
N ILE A 185 -1.77 6.13 -0.34
CA ILE A 185 -3.02 6.62 0.24
C ILE A 185 -3.98 7.10 -0.88
N GLY A 186 -3.44 7.82 -1.88
CA GLY A 186 -4.18 8.21 -3.06
C GLY A 186 -4.73 7.03 -3.86
N PHE A 187 -3.96 5.97 -3.97
CA PHE A 187 -4.39 4.73 -4.62
C PHE A 187 -5.61 4.11 -3.91
N PHE A 188 -5.61 4.06 -2.57
CA PHE A 188 -6.80 3.64 -1.80
C PHE A 188 -8.00 4.56 -2.07
N ALA A 189 -7.81 5.87 -2.14
CA ALA A 189 -8.90 6.81 -2.41
C ALA A 189 -9.47 6.67 -3.83
N ILE A 190 -8.63 6.37 -4.83
CA ILE A 190 -9.05 6.16 -6.22
C ILE A 190 -9.78 4.83 -6.40
N THR A 191 -9.18 3.75 -5.91
CA THR A 191 -9.68 2.38 -6.09
C THR A 191 -10.84 2.03 -5.16
N GLN A 192 -10.99 2.78 -4.06
CA GLN A 192 -11.95 2.48 -3.00
C GLN A 192 -11.78 1.08 -2.39
N LEU A 193 -10.58 0.51 -2.48
CA LEU A 193 -10.20 -0.65 -1.69
C LEU A 193 -10.39 -0.34 -0.20
N GLU A 194 -10.77 -1.35 0.57
CA GLU A 194 -10.98 -1.18 2.01
C GLU A 194 -9.70 -0.73 2.72
N PHE A 195 -9.78 0.39 3.43
CA PHE A 195 -8.69 0.93 4.22
C PHE A 195 -8.87 0.53 5.70
N ASN A 196 -8.10 -0.45 6.13
CA ASN A 196 -8.16 -1.08 7.45
C ASN A 196 -6.76 -1.16 8.08
N LEU A 197 -6.59 -1.87 9.21
CA LEU A 197 -5.28 -2.04 9.86
C LEU A 197 -4.24 -2.68 8.95
N THR A 198 -4.64 -3.62 8.10
CA THR A 198 -3.72 -4.25 7.14
C THR A 198 -3.24 -3.26 6.08
N SER A 199 -4.02 -2.23 5.78
CA SER A 199 -3.63 -1.13 4.89
C SER A 199 -2.52 -0.26 5.49
N ILE A 200 -2.58 0.00 6.80
CA ILE A 200 -1.47 0.68 7.51
C ILE A 200 -0.22 -0.20 7.50
N ALA A 201 -0.36 -1.50 7.74
CA ALA A 201 0.76 -2.43 7.66
C ALA A 201 1.37 -2.46 6.25
N SER A 202 0.54 -2.38 5.19
CA SER A 202 0.99 -2.25 3.80
C SER A 202 1.84 -0.98 3.60
N ILE A 203 1.39 0.19 4.07
CA ILE A 203 2.14 1.45 3.96
C ILE A 203 3.49 1.35 4.70
N LEU A 204 3.51 0.79 5.91
CA LEU A 204 4.74 0.58 6.67
C LEU A 204 5.71 -0.35 5.93
N THR A 205 5.20 -1.41 5.32
CA THR A 205 5.98 -2.35 4.49
C THR A 205 6.57 -1.65 3.27
N ILE A 206 5.78 -0.83 2.57
CA ILE A 206 6.21 -0.05 1.41
C ILE A 206 7.34 0.92 1.78
N ILE A 207 7.16 1.65 2.88
CA ILE A 207 8.17 2.58 3.41
C ILE A 207 9.50 1.86 3.68
N GLY A 208 9.44 0.71 4.38
CA GLY A 208 10.62 -0.09 4.69
C GLY A 208 11.29 -0.68 3.43
N TYR A 209 10.47 -1.06 2.44
CA TYR A 209 10.98 -1.60 1.18
C TYR A 209 11.63 -0.52 0.30
N SER A 210 10.98 0.63 0.13
CA SER A 210 11.45 1.74 -0.69
C SER A 210 12.79 2.30 -0.21
N ILE A 211 12.95 2.43 1.12
CA ILE A 211 14.21 2.94 1.67
C ILE A 211 15.39 1.98 1.43
N ASN A 212 15.16 0.67 1.42
CA ASN A 212 16.21 -0.31 1.17
C ASN A 212 16.88 -0.10 -0.20
N ASP A 213 16.10 0.15 -1.25
CA ASP A 213 16.63 0.43 -2.59
C ASP A 213 17.36 1.78 -2.62
N SER A 214 16.80 2.81 -1.99
CA SER A 214 17.45 4.13 -1.89
C SER A 214 18.81 4.05 -1.19
N VAL A 215 18.91 3.31 -0.08
CA VAL A 215 20.15 3.11 0.68
C VAL A 215 21.23 2.44 -0.18
N VAL A 216 20.86 1.45 -0.99
CA VAL A 216 21.80 0.79 -1.90
C VAL A 216 22.35 1.74 -2.96
N ILE A 217 21.48 2.57 -3.54
CA ILE A 217 21.91 3.59 -4.51
C ILE A 217 22.80 4.63 -3.83
N TYR A 218 22.46 5.06 -2.61
CA TYR A 218 23.24 6.05 -1.84
C TYR A 218 24.63 5.55 -1.48
N ASP A 219 24.75 4.30 -1.02
CA ASP A 219 26.08 3.70 -0.76
C ASP A 219 26.93 3.69 -2.02
N ARG A 220 26.34 3.36 -3.16
CA ARG A 220 27.03 3.34 -4.44
C ARG A 220 27.44 4.74 -4.92
N ILE A 221 26.56 5.74 -4.75
CA ILE A 221 26.87 7.15 -5.05
C ILE A 221 28.05 7.61 -4.19
N ARG A 222 28.00 7.33 -2.89
CA ARG A 222 29.07 7.70 -1.94
C ARG A 222 30.40 7.05 -2.27
N GLU A 223 30.37 5.77 -2.68
CA GLU A 223 31.56 5.05 -3.15
C GLU A 223 32.15 5.70 -4.41
N ASN A 224 31.31 6.01 -5.39
CA ASN A 224 31.75 6.62 -6.65
C ASN A 224 32.25 8.05 -6.46
N ILE A 225 31.65 8.85 -5.56
CA ILE A 225 32.17 10.18 -5.18
C ILE A 225 33.59 10.08 -4.59
N LYS A 226 33.86 9.06 -3.76
CA LYS A 226 35.21 8.85 -3.19
C LYS A 226 36.23 8.40 -4.23
N LYS A 227 35.83 7.59 -5.20
CA LYS A 227 36.71 7.07 -6.27
C LYS A 227 37.08 8.15 -7.29
N ASP A 228 36.11 8.96 -7.69
CA ASP A 228 36.31 10.00 -8.71
C ASP A 228 35.61 11.32 -8.31
N PRO A 229 36.20 12.07 -7.36
CA PRO A 229 35.59 13.29 -6.83
C PRO A 229 35.52 14.44 -7.84
N LYS A 230 36.28 14.38 -8.94
CA LYS A 230 36.30 15.41 -9.99
C LYS A 230 35.20 15.22 -11.05
N ASN A 231 34.60 14.05 -11.12
CA ASN A 231 33.54 13.78 -12.09
C ASN A 231 32.25 14.58 -11.76
N SER A 232 31.44 14.80 -12.77
CA SER A 232 30.17 15.51 -12.55
C SER A 232 29.25 14.67 -11.65
N LEU A 233 28.58 15.32 -10.69
CA LEU A 233 27.64 14.63 -9.80
C LEU A 233 26.55 13.89 -10.59
N LYS A 234 26.08 14.48 -11.69
CA LYS A 234 25.11 13.87 -12.60
C LYS A 234 25.61 12.51 -13.13
N ASN A 235 26.86 12.44 -13.57
CA ASN A 235 27.45 11.20 -14.09
C ASN A 235 27.64 10.15 -12.99
N LEU A 236 28.05 10.59 -11.78
CA LEU A 236 28.22 9.71 -10.63
C LEU A 236 26.88 9.09 -10.19
N ILE A 237 25.81 9.87 -10.12
CA ILE A 237 24.49 9.36 -9.80
C ILE A 237 24.00 8.39 -10.89
N ASN A 238 24.12 8.75 -12.16
CA ASN A 238 23.74 7.90 -13.28
C ASN A 238 24.47 6.55 -13.25
N SER A 239 25.78 6.57 -13.11
CA SER A 239 26.60 5.37 -13.02
C SER A 239 26.22 4.51 -11.80
N SER A 240 25.97 5.14 -10.66
CA SER A 240 25.57 4.44 -9.45
C SER A 240 24.21 3.74 -9.59
N THR A 241 23.22 4.45 -10.12
CA THR A 241 21.87 3.90 -10.37
C THR A 241 21.93 2.76 -11.37
N ASN A 242 22.68 2.88 -12.48
CA ASN A 242 22.85 1.78 -13.44
C ASN A 242 23.54 0.57 -12.81
N SER A 243 24.58 0.78 -11.97
CA SER A 243 25.32 -0.34 -11.36
C SER A 243 24.49 -1.10 -10.30
N THR A 244 23.46 -0.50 -9.75
CA THR A 244 22.54 -1.12 -8.77
C THR A 244 21.25 -1.64 -9.41
N LEU A 245 20.95 -1.25 -10.65
CA LEU A 245 19.70 -1.54 -11.36
C LEU A 245 19.33 -3.02 -11.37
N SER A 246 20.29 -3.90 -11.67
CA SER A 246 20.06 -5.34 -11.71
C SER A 246 19.58 -5.89 -10.37
N ARG A 247 20.13 -5.38 -9.26
CA ARG A 247 19.72 -5.77 -7.90
C ARG A 247 18.31 -5.26 -7.62
N THR A 248 18.05 -3.98 -7.87
CA THR A 248 16.74 -3.36 -7.65
C THR A 248 15.63 -4.06 -8.44
N VAL A 249 15.86 -4.35 -9.73
CA VAL A 249 14.87 -5.05 -10.56
C VAL A 249 14.64 -6.49 -10.09
N LEU A 250 15.69 -7.21 -9.67
CA LEU A 250 15.55 -8.57 -9.15
C LEU A 250 14.80 -8.61 -7.81
N THR A 251 15.15 -7.73 -6.87
CA THR A 251 14.48 -7.67 -5.56
C THR A 251 13.02 -7.26 -5.71
N ALA A 252 12.74 -6.20 -6.46
CA ALA A 252 11.37 -5.77 -6.73
C ALA A 252 10.59 -6.86 -7.49
N GLY A 253 11.17 -7.43 -8.55
CA GLY A 253 10.53 -8.47 -9.37
C GLY A 253 10.13 -9.71 -8.58
N THR A 254 11.02 -10.22 -7.71
CA THR A 254 10.71 -11.39 -6.87
C THR A 254 9.60 -11.09 -5.87
N THR A 255 9.59 -9.90 -5.27
CA THR A 255 8.55 -9.50 -4.32
C THR A 255 7.22 -9.26 -5.02
N LEU A 256 7.21 -8.58 -6.17
CA LEU A 256 6.01 -8.39 -6.98
C LEU A 256 5.42 -9.72 -7.45
N PHE A 257 6.26 -10.67 -7.84
CA PHE A 257 5.81 -12.01 -8.22
C PHE A 257 5.15 -12.76 -7.04
N SER A 258 5.73 -12.67 -5.84
CA SER A 258 5.13 -13.24 -4.63
C SER A 258 3.79 -12.58 -4.29
N LEU A 259 3.68 -11.26 -4.47
CA LEU A 259 2.45 -10.53 -4.26
C LEU A 259 1.36 -10.87 -5.28
N ILE A 260 1.72 -11.16 -6.54
CA ILE A 260 0.76 -11.67 -7.54
C ILE A 260 0.16 -13.00 -7.07
N ALA A 261 0.99 -13.92 -6.57
CA ALA A 261 0.48 -15.17 -6.01
C ALA A 261 -0.46 -14.92 -4.82
N LEU A 262 -0.12 -13.95 -3.97
CA LEU A 262 -0.96 -13.58 -2.82
C LEU A 262 -2.28 -12.90 -3.24
N ILE A 263 -2.26 -12.10 -4.31
CA ILE A 263 -3.48 -11.49 -4.89
C ILE A 263 -4.43 -12.57 -5.45
N ILE A 264 -3.88 -13.60 -6.07
CA ILE A 264 -4.68 -14.66 -6.72
C ILE A 264 -5.19 -15.68 -5.68
N PHE A 265 -4.35 -16.06 -4.71
CA PHE A 265 -4.63 -17.17 -3.80
C PHE A 265 -4.84 -16.75 -2.34
N GLY A 266 -4.59 -15.48 -1.97
CA GLY A 266 -4.60 -15.01 -0.57
C GLY A 266 -5.99 -14.76 0.03
N GLY A 267 -7.04 -14.85 -0.79
CA GLY A 267 -8.42 -14.57 -0.34
C GLY A 267 -8.68 -13.08 -0.06
N GLU A 268 -9.93 -12.76 0.30
CA GLU A 268 -10.37 -11.37 0.47
C GLU A 268 -9.68 -10.65 1.64
N ALA A 269 -9.33 -11.36 2.71
CA ALA A 269 -8.67 -10.78 3.88
C ALA A 269 -7.30 -10.13 3.55
N LEU A 270 -6.57 -10.69 2.58
CA LEU A 270 -5.25 -10.21 2.16
C LEU A 270 -5.27 -9.38 0.87
N LYS A 271 -6.41 -9.28 0.21
CA LYS A 271 -6.53 -8.66 -1.10
C LYS A 271 -6.11 -7.18 -1.10
N SER A 272 -6.72 -6.37 -0.22
CA SER A 272 -6.39 -4.94 -0.12
C SER A 272 -4.92 -4.71 0.24
N PHE A 273 -4.39 -5.48 1.20
CA PHE A 273 -2.98 -5.46 1.58
C PHE A 273 -2.07 -5.78 0.39
N SER A 274 -2.36 -6.87 -0.31
CA SER A 274 -1.49 -7.36 -1.39
C SER A 274 -1.49 -6.43 -2.60
N ILE A 275 -2.66 -5.92 -3.01
CA ILE A 275 -2.79 -4.99 -4.13
C ILE A 275 -2.10 -3.66 -3.80
N ALA A 276 -2.33 -3.10 -2.61
CA ALA A 276 -1.70 -1.86 -2.20
C ALA A 276 -0.17 -2.00 -2.07
N THR A 277 0.30 -3.12 -1.51
CA THR A 277 1.74 -3.40 -1.39
C THR A 277 2.38 -3.59 -2.77
N PHE A 278 1.70 -4.28 -3.69
CA PHE A 278 2.15 -4.41 -5.08
C PHE A 278 2.33 -3.05 -5.75
N PHE A 279 1.30 -2.20 -5.68
CA PHE A 279 1.36 -0.84 -6.22
C PHE A 279 2.50 -0.04 -5.55
N GLY A 280 2.58 -0.06 -4.23
CA GLY A 280 3.56 0.71 -3.47
C GLY A 280 5.00 0.28 -3.73
N ILE A 281 5.29 -1.02 -3.90
CA ILE A 281 6.63 -1.50 -4.25
C ILE A 281 7.01 -1.07 -5.67
N ALA A 282 6.08 -1.14 -6.63
CA ALA A 282 6.34 -0.64 -7.98
C ALA A 282 6.67 0.86 -7.99
N ILE A 283 5.90 1.66 -7.24
CA ILE A 283 6.13 3.11 -7.07
C ILE A 283 7.43 3.38 -6.30
N GLY A 284 7.72 2.63 -5.22
CA GLY A 284 8.95 2.78 -4.43
C GLY A 284 10.21 2.46 -5.24
N THR A 285 10.13 1.47 -6.13
CA THR A 285 11.22 1.17 -7.07
C THR A 285 11.45 2.34 -8.04
N TYR A 286 10.37 2.96 -8.54
CA TYR A 286 10.46 4.16 -9.35
C TYR A 286 11.04 5.33 -8.54
N SER A 287 10.53 5.59 -7.34
CA SER A 287 10.90 6.75 -6.52
C SER A 287 12.37 6.72 -6.10
N SER A 288 12.94 5.55 -5.79
CA SER A 288 14.35 5.40 -5.45
C SER A 288 15.28 5.87 -6.57
N MET A 289 14.95 5.60 -7.82
CA MET A 289 15.77 5.95 -9.00
C MET A 289 15.49 7.36 -9.55
N TYR A 290 14.21 7.80 -9.53
CA TYR A 290 13.79 9.02 -10.22
C TYR A 290 13.43 10.19 -9.30
N ILE A 291 13.40 9.98 -7.97
CA ILE A 291 13.15 11.03 -6.98
C ILE A 291 14.32 11.08 -5.99
N SER A 292 14.55 9.99 -5.25
CA SER A 292 15.52 9.90 -4.17
C SER A 292 16.93 10.26 -4.62
N ALA A 293 17.44 9.60 -5.65
CA ALA A 293 18.77 9.83 -6.18
C ALA A 293 18.92 11.20 -6.90
N PRO A 294 17.98 11.65 -7.77
CA PRO A 294 18.09 12.94 -8.43
C PRO A 294 17.99 14.17 -7.51
N ILE A 295 17.35 14.06 -6.36
CA ILE A 295 17.32 15.17 -5.37
C ILE A 295 18.73 15.58 -4.96
N LEU A 296 19.70 14.67 -4.96
CA LEU A 296 21.09 14.97 -4.67
C LEU A 296 21.74 15.94 -5.67
N LEU A 297 21.16 16.14 -6.86
CA LEU A 297 21.60 17.17 -7.79
C LEU A 297 21.33 18.59 -7.27
N TYR A 298 20.32 18.75 -6.42
CA TYR A 298 19.96 20.02 -5.79
C TYR A 298 20.64 20.22 -4.43
N PHE A 299 21.01 19.12 -3.78
CA PHE A 299 21.69 19.10 -2.49
C PHE A 299 22.98 18.29 -2.63
N ASP A 300 24.04 18.91 -3.17
CA ASP A 300 25.31 18.22 -3.46
C ASP A 300 25.96 17.66 -2.19
N PRO A 301 26.09 16.33 -2.04
CA PRO A 301 26.69 15.72 -0.85
C PRO A 301 28.19 15.99 -0.72
N ARG A 302 28.84 16.60 -1.71
CA ARG A 302 30.23 17.02 -1.67
C ARG A 302 30.43 18.37 -0.96
N SER A 303 29.38 19.21 -0.92
CA SER A 303 29.45 20.57 -0.37
C SER A 303 29.67 20.65 1.14
N GLY A 304 29.52 19.53 1.87
CA GLY A 304 29.71 19.45 3.32
C GLY A 304 31.14 19.01 3.79
N LYS A 305 32.05 18.71 2.89
CA LYS A 305 33.39 18.15 3.20
C LYS A 305 34.52 19.16 3.08
N THR A 306 34.25 20.43 3.31
CA THR A 306 35.30 21.43 3.59
C THR A 306 35.53 21.48 5.10
N LYS A 307 36.06 20.39 5.66
CA LYS A 307 36.80 20.40 6.93
C LYS A 307 37.81 19.26 6.93
#